data_ae11d1646de7c8679e9fb9e054c92c0d
#
_entry.id   ae11d1646de7c8679e9fb9e054c92c0d
#
_cell.length_a   1.000
_cell.length_b   1.000
_cell.length_c   1.000
_cell.angle_alpha   90.00
_cell.angle_beta   90.00
_cell.angle_gamma   90.00
#
_symmetry.space_group_name_H-M   'P 1'
#
loop_
_entity.id
_entity.type
_entity.pdbx_description
1 polymer ?
#
loop_
_entity_poly.entity_id
_entity_poly.type
_entity_poly.pdbx_seq_one_letter_code
_entity_poly.pdbx_strand_id
1 'polypeptide(L)'
;MALPRAILFDLDDTLIRAYAQPEKAWRRLLDTFAEPLAAPDAAAIERVRVAVMDEARSLWSDQTVAARWRLDIPGARRLSTRRALARLGYDDEALADKIADAFTEMRRQEYRLYPDAHRTVDALRQAGVKLALVTNGASATQRDKIARFDLAHRFDHIQIEGEFGQGKPELAVYRHALGKLGCEACDAWMVGDNYEWEVVAPQKLGMCGIWYDPFEAGVPATAAAKPTRVIKRLGELVE
;
A
#
# COMPACT_ATOMS: atom_id res chain seq x y z
N MET A 1 22.39 13.84 2.04
CA MET A 1 21.95 14.18 3.42
C MET A 1 22.65 13.25 4.39
N ALA A 2 23.02 13.70 5.61
CA ALA A 2 23.47 12.76 6.64
C ALA A 2 22.34 11.78 6.97
N LEU A 3 22.67 10.52 7.29
CA LEU A 3 21.69 9.53 7.71
C LEU A 3 21.04 9.94 9.04
N PRO A 4 19.75 9.70 9.23
CA PRO A 4 19.03 9.98 10.47
C PRO A 4 19.35 8.93 11.54
N ARG A 5 18.91 9.17 12.76
CA ARG A 5 18.99 8.17 13.83
C ARG A 5 18.00 7.01 13.63
N ALA A 6 16.85 7.30 13.03
CA ALA A 6 15.82 6.30 12.74
C ALA A 6 15.13 6.54 11.39
N ILE A 7 14.67 5.44 10.78
CA ILE A 7 13.81 5.47 9.59
C ILE A 7 12.60 4.58 9.84
N LEU A 8 11.42 5.13 9.61
CA LEU A 8 10.17 4.42 9.51
C LEU A 8 9.90 4.13 8.04
N PHE A 9 9.69 2.87 7.68
CA PHE A 9 9.34 2.44 6.33
C PHE A 9 7.90 2.03 6.23
N ASP A 10 7.24 2.43 5.17
CA ASP A 10 6.03 1.76 4.70
C ASP A 10 6.38 0.40 4.04
N LEU A 11 5.37 -0.45 3.86
CA LEU A 11 5.52 -1.78 3.28
C LEU A 11 5.04 -1.86 1.82
N ASP A 12 3.75 -1.59 1.61
CA ASP A 12 3.08 -1.82 0.33
C ASP A 12 3.38 -0.71 -0.67
N ASP A 13 3.81 -1.09 -1.87
CA ASP A 13 4.31 -0.21 -2.93
C ASP A 13 5.54 0.63 -2.55
N THR A 14 6.13 0.33 -1.38
CA THR A 14 7.41 0.90 -0.89
C THR A 14 8.51 -0.15 -0.85
N LEU A 15 8.40 -1.17 -0.01
CA LEU A 15 9.33 -2.32 0.01
C LEU A 15 8.86 -3.47 -0.87
N ILE A 16 7.55 -3.66 -0.97
CA ILE A 16 6.88 -4.70 -1.73
C ILE A 16 5.97 -4.04 -2.76
N ARG A 17 6.12 -4.40 -4.04
CA ARG A 17 5.18 -4.04 -5.08
C ARG A 17 3.91 -4.88 -4.92
N ALA A 18 2.83 -4.27 -4.42
CA ALA A 18 1.60 -4.96 -4.04
C ALA A 18 0.38 -4.54 -4.87
N TYR A 19 0.15 -3.24 -5.05
CA TYR A 19 -1.09 -2.70 -5.62
C TYR A 19 -0.91 -1.95 -6.94
N ALA A 20 0.32 -1.81 -7.42
CA ALA A 20 0.62 -1.10 -8.66
C ALA A 20 -0.16 -1.65 -9.86
N GLN A 21 -0.57 -0.76 -10.77
CA GLN A 21 -1.23 -1.05 -12.06
C GLN A 21 -2.52 -1.91 -11.95
N PRO A 22 -3.50 -1.53 -11.11
CA PRO A 22 -4.71 -2.33 -10.90
C PRO A 22 -5.53 -2.54 -12.17
N GLU A 23 -5.56 -1.57 -13.10
CA GLU A 23 -6.31 -1.67 -14.35
C GLU A 23 -5.84 -2.84 -15.22
N LYS A 24 -4.53 -3.00 -15.36
CA LYS A 24 -3.94 -4.10 -16.14
C LYS A 24 -4.22 -5.45 -15.49
N ALA A 25 -4.14 -5.50 -14.17
CA ALA A 25 -4.42 -6.72 -13.42
C ALA A 25 -5.89 -7.13 -13.55
N TRP A 26 -6.84 -6.20 -13.41
CA TRP A 26 -8.25 -6.47 -13.61
C TRP A 26 -8.55 -6.93 -15.04
N ARG A 27 -8.00 -6.27 -16.05
CA ARG A 27 -8.20 -6.67 -17.43
C ARG A 27 -7.78 -8.13 -17.66
N ARG A 28 -6.56 -8.46 -17.28
CA ARG A 28 -6.03 -9.83 -17.42
C ARG A 28 -6.89 -10.88 -16.72
N LEU A 29 -7.41 -10.58 -15.52
CA LEU A 29 -8.30 -11.49 -14.82
C LEU A 29 -9.63 -11.63 -15.55
N LEU A 30 -10.29 -10.51 -15.88
CA LEU A 30 -11.62 -10.51 -16.47
C LEU A 30 -11.66 -11.20 -17.83
N ASP A 31 -10.56 -11.18 -18.60
CA ASP A 31 -10.44 -11.96 -19.84
C ASP A 31 -10.66 -13.47 -19.58
N THR A 32 -10.28 -13.98 -18.41
CA THR A 32 -10.52 -15.39 -18.01
C THR A 32 -11.95 -15.68 -17.57
N PHE A 33 -12.76 -14.65 -17.36
CA PHE A 33 -14.16 -14.71 -16.96
C PHE A 33 -15.12 -14.29 -18.08
N ALA A 34 -14.64 -14.15 -19.32
CA ALA A 34 -15.46 -13.72 -20.46
C ALA A 34 -16.66 -14.64 -20.68
N GLU A 35 -16.48 -15.97 -20.64
CA GLU A 35 -17.55 -16.97 -20.78
C GLU A 35 -18.55 -16.92 -19.62
N PRO A 36 -18.14 -16.99 -18.33
CA PRO A 36 -19.07 -16.85 -17.20
C PRO A 36 -19.85 -15.53 -17.18
N LEU A 37 -19.25 -14.45 -17.69
CA LEU A 37 -19.89 -13.13 -17.80
C LEU A 37 -20.79 -13.04 -19.05
N ALA A 38 -20.85 -14.08 -19.87
CA ALA A 38 -21.51 -14.02 -21.18
C ALA A 38 -21.13 -12.78 -21.99
N ALA A 39 -19.85 -12.35 -21.87
CA ALA A 39 -19.34 -11.15 -22.51
C ALA A 39 -19.12 -11.43 -24.02
N PRO A 40 -19.86 -10.76 -24.92
CA PRO A 40 -19.81 -11.06 -26.34
C PRO A 40 -18.50 -10.61 -27.01
N ASP A 41 -17.82 -9.64 -26.40
CA ASP A 41 -16.63 -9.03 -26.97
C ASP A 41 -15.74 -8.35 -25.89
N ALA A 42 -14.58 -7.89 -26.31
CA ALA A 42 -13.64 -7.18 -25.45
C ALA A 42 -14.23 -5.86 -24.87
N ALA A 43 -15.18 -5.23 -25.52
CA ALA A 43 -15.81 -4.01 -25.02
C ALA A 43 -16.75 -4.31 -23.84
N ALA A 44 -17.39 -5.50 -23.80
CA ALA A 44 -18.15 -5.94 -22.66
C ALA A 44 -17.26 -6.14 -21.42
N ILE A 45 -16.11 -6.81 -21.58
CA ILE A 45 -15.11 -6.99 -20.54
C ILE A 45 -14.58 -5.64 -20.05
N GLU A 46 -14.32 -4.71 -20.96
CA GLU A 46 -13.85 -3.38 -20.60
C GLU A 46 -14.89 -2.60 -19.78
N ARG A 47 -16.19 -2.71 -20.11
CA ARG A 47 -17.25 -2.10 -19.30
C ARG A 47 -17.27 -2.66 -17.87
N VAL A 48 -17.09 -3.97 -17.70
CA VAL A 48 -16.99 -4.59 -16.37
C VAL A 48 -15.77 -4.06 -15.63
N ARG A 49 -14.61 -4.01 -16.27
CA ARG A 49 -13.39 -3.48 -15.68
C ARG A 49 -13.57 -2.04 -15.19
N VAL A 50 -14.10 -1.17 -16.04
CA VAL A 50 -14.36 0.24 -15.69
C VAL A 50 -15.32 0.32 -14.51
N ALA A 51 -16.41 -0.43 -14.53
CA ALA A 51 -17.40 -0.44 -13.46
C ALA A 51 -16.78 -0.86 -12.11
N VAL A 52 -15.98 -1.94 -12.10
CA VAL A 52 -15.30 -2.40 -10.87
C VAL A 52 -14.31 -1.36 -10.35
N MET A 53 -13.55 -0.73 -11.24
CA MET A 53 -12.61 0.31 -10.87
C MET A 53 -13.29 1.57 -10.31
N ASP A 54 -14.45 1.94 -10.87
CA ASP A 54 -15.24 3.08 -10.39
C ASP A 54 -15.81 2.81 -8.99
N GLU A 55 -16.39 1.63 -8.78
CA GLU A 55 -16.90 1.23 -7.46
C GLU A 55 -15.77 1.17 -6.42
N ALA A 56 -14.61 0.62 -6.79
CA ALA A 56 -13.45 0.61 -5.92
C ALA A 56 -12.99 2.03 -5.60
N ARG A 57 -12.88 2.93 -6.60
CA ARG A 57 -12.50 4.33 -6.39
C ARG A 57 -13.47 5.05 -5.46
N SER A 58 -14.78 4.85 -5.64
CA SER A 58 -15.81 5.39 -4.78
C SER A 58 -15.66 4.89 -3.33
N LEU A 59 -15.38 3.60 -3.14
CA LEU A 59 -15.18 3.00 -1.81
C LEU A 59 -13.96 3.59 -1.08
N TRP A 60 -12.89 3.87 -1.81
CA TRP A 60 -11.63 4.39 -1.25
C TRP A 60 -11.59 5.91 -1.13
N SER A 61 -12.56 6.66 -1.70
CA SER A 61 -12.59 8.12 -1.62
C SER A 61 -13.02 8.67 -0.26
N ASP A 62 -13.82 7.91 0.50
CA ASP A 62 -14.20 8.26 1.87
C ASP A 62 -13.19 7.67 2.86
N GLN A 63 -12.51 8.53 3.61
CA GLN A 63 -11.45 8.11 4.55
C GLN A 63 -11.96 7.19 5.67
N THR A 64 -13.19 7.39 6.16
CA THR A 64 -13.79 6.58 7.23
C THR A 64 -14.11 5.18 6.70
N VAL A 65 -14.70 5.11 5.51
CA VAL A 65 -15.00 3.86 4.81
C VAL A 65 -13.72 3.12 4.45
N ALA A 66 -12.74 3.83 3.92
CA ALA A 66 -11.42 3.28 3.59
C ALA A 66 -10.70 2.71 4.81
N ALA A 67 -10.75 3.38 5.97
CA ALA A 67 -10.16 2.90 7.22
C ALA A 67 -10.71 1.52 7.62
N ARG A 68 -12.01 1.31 7.49
CA ARG A 68 -12.64 0.01 7.73
C ARG A 68 -12.17 -1.06 6.75
N TRP A 69 -12.20 -0.73 5.44
CA TRP A 69 -11.94 -1.71 4.39
C TRP A 69 -10.45 -2.03 4.21
N ARG A 70 -9.54 -1.19 4.68
CA ARG A 70 -8.11 -1.54 4.76
C ARG A 70 -7.86 -2.79 5.61
N LEU A 71 -8.72 -3.05 6.59
CA LEU A 71 -8.64 -4.25 7.43
C LEU A 71 -9.31 -5.49 6.83
N ASP A 72 -10.06 -5.33 5.72
CA ASP A 72 -10.69 -6.41 4.97
C ASP A 72 -10.70 -6.13 3.46
N ILE A 73 -9.52 -6.18 2.84
CA ILE A 73 -9.37 -5.98 1.39
C ILE A 73 -10.17 -7.00 0.56
N PRO A 74 -10.22 -8.30 0.90
CA PRO A 74 -11.07 -9.24 0.18
C PRO A 74 -12.56 -8.85 0.21
N GLY A 75 -13.09 -8.47 1.38
CA GLY A 75 -14.48 -8.00 1.52
C GLY A 75 -14.75 -6.74 0.71
N ALA A 76 -13.82 -5.76 0.72
CA ALA A 76 -13.92 -4.56 -0.11
C ALA A 76 -14.00 -4.90 -1.61
N ARG A 77 -13.19 -5.84 -2.07
CA ARG A 77 -13.19 -6.31 -3.47
C ARG A 77 -14.49 -7.01 -3.83
N ARG A 78 -15.00 -7.89 -2.97
CA ARG A 78 -16.31 -8.52 -3.19
C ARG A 78 -17.41 -7.47 -3.29
N LEU A 79 -17.45 -6.52 -2.36
CA LEU A 79 -18.45 -5.45 -2.36
C LEU A 79 -18.40 -4.62 -3.65
N SER A 80 -17.22 -4.14 -4.06
CA SER A 80 -17.07 -3.34 -5.28
C SER A 80 -17.42 -4.13 -6.53
N THR A 81 -17.04 -5.42 -6.60
CA THR A 81 -17.35 -6.29 -7.75
C THR A 81 -18.85 -6.59 -7.83
N ARG A 82 -19.51 -6.93 -6.71
CA ARG A 82 -20.98 -7.14 -6.69
C ARG A 82 -21.71 -5.88 -7.16
N ARG A 83 -21.37 -4.69 -6.63
CA ARG A 83 -22.00 -3.43 -7.03
C ARG A 83 -21.80 -3.15 -8.52
N ALA A 84 -20.59 -3.35 -9.02
CA ALA A 84 -20.27 -3.13 -10.41
C ALA A 84 -21.05 -4.04 -11.34
N LEU A 85 -21.13 -5.34 -11.03
CA LEU A 85 -21.88 -6.32 -11.82
C LEU A 85 -23.38 -6.05 -11.77
N ALA A 86 -23.95 -5.80 -10.59
CA ALA A 86 -25.38 -5.46 -10.45
C ALA A 86 -25.75 -4.19 -11.27
N ARG A 87 -24.89 -3.15 -11.26
CA ARG A 87 -25.08 -1.94 -12.09
C ARG A 87 -25.11 -2.23 -13.59
N LEU A 88 -24.45 -3.30 -14.01
CA LEU A 88 -24.41 -3.75 -15.41
C LEU A 88 -25.48 -4.79 -15.74
N GLY A 89 -26.37 -5.13 -14.79
CA GLY A 89 -27.47 -6.08 -14.98
C GLY A 89 -27.09 -7.55 -14.76
N TYR A 90 -25.97 -7.82 -14.12
CA TYR A 90 -25.59 -9.18 -13.71
C TYR A 90 -26.06 -9.43 -12.27
N ASP A 91 -27.07 -10.26 -12.08
CA ASP A 91 -27.67 -10.57 -10.77
C ASP A 91 -27.06 -11.83 -10.12
N ASP A 92 -25.82 -12.17 -10.46
CA ASP A 92 -25.09 -13.33 -9.90
C ASP A 92 -24.02 -12.87 -8.91
N GLU A 93 -24.39 -12.77 -7.62
CA GLU A 93 -23.46 -12.43 -6.55
C GLU A 93 -22.36 -13.49 -6.35
N ALA A 94 -22.66 -14.77 -6.61
CA ALA A 94 -21.67 -15.84 -6.46
C ALA A 94 -20.57 -15.73 -7.52
N LEU A 95 -20.93 -15.35 -8.76
CA LEU A 95 -19.97 -15.03 -9.80
C LEU A 95 -19.14 -13.80 -9.44
N ALA A 96 -19.77 -12.74 -8.91
CA ALA A 96 -19.07 -11.53 -8.48
C ALA A 96 -18.02 -11.84 -7.40
N ASP A 97 -18.38 -12.65 -6.41
CA ASP A 97 -17.46 -13.09 -5.36
C ASP A 97 -16.31 -13.94 -5.91
N LYS A 98 -16.61 -14.88 -6.80
CA LYS A 98 -15.60 -15.71 -7.45
C LYS A 98 -14.58 -14.88 -8.22
N ILE A 99 -15.03 -13.84 -8.92
CA ILE A 99 -14.17 -12.90 -9.63
C ILE A 99 -13.29 -12.11 -8.64
N ALA A 100 -13.88 -11.57 -7.57
CA ALA A 100 -13.17 -10.79 -6.56
C ALA A 100 -12.12 -11.63 -5.80
N ASP A 101 -12.44 -12.87 -5.47
CA ASP A 101 -11.53 -13.80 -4.79
C ASP A 101 -10.39 -14.22 -5.71
N ALA A 102 -10.68 -14.53 -6.97
CA ALA A 102 -9.68 -14.83 -7.97
C ALA A 102 -8.72 -13.64 -8.18
N PHE A 103 -9.24 -12.40 -8.20
CA PHE A 103 -8.40 -11.20 -8.25
C PHE A 103 -7.52 -11.08 -7.01
N THR A 104 -8.06 -11.35 -5.83
CA THR A 104 -7.34 -11.27 -4.57
C THR A 104 -6.16 -12.26 -4.55
N GLU A 105 -6.40 -13.49 -4.96
CA GLU A 105 -5.36 -14.53 -5.01
C GLU A 105 -4.32 -14.23 -6.11
N MET A 106 -4.75 -13.79 -7.28
CA MET A 106 -3.84 -13.37 -8.35
C MET A 106 -2.90 -12.25 -7.87
N ARG A 107 -3.44 -11.23 -7.20
CA ARG A 107 -2.62 -10.13 -6.65
C ARG A 107 -1.64 -10.62 -5.59
N ARG A 108 -2.07 -11.51 -4.70
CA ARG A 108 -1.20 -12.11 -3.67
C ARG A 108 -0.02 -12.87 -4.30
N GLN A 109 -0.25 -13.60 -5.38
CA GLN A 109 0.80 -14.32 -6.10
C GLN A 109 1.78 -13.38 -6.83
N GLU A 110 1.34 -12.17 -7.18
CA GLU A 110 2.14 -11.16 -7.88
C GLU A 110 2.99 -10.29 -6.97
N TYR A 111 2.83 -10.35 -5.65
CA TYR A 111 3.67 -9.58 -4.75
C TYR A 111 5.14 -9.88 -4.99
N ARG A 112 5.94 -8.84 -5.12
CA ARG A 112 7.39 -8.91 -5.33
C ARG A 112 8.06 -7.84 -4.49
N LEU A 113 9.18 -8.20 -3.90
CA LEU A 113 10.07 -7.23 -3.27
C LEU A 113 10.64 -6.29 -4.33
N TYR A 114 10.79 -5.00 -4.02
CA TYR A 114 11.58 -4.12 -4.89
C TYR A 114 13.04 -4.58 -4.90
N PRO A 115 13.74 -4.51 -6.06
CA PRO A 115 15.04 -5.18 -6.24
C PRO A 115 16.13 -4.79 -5.25
N ASP A 116 16.10 -3.57 -4.74
CA ASP A 116 17.09 -3.00 -3.82
C ASP A 116 16.62 -2.94 -2.36
N ALA A 117 15.40 -3.41 -2.04
CA ALA A 117 14.82 -3.27 -0.71
C ALA A 117 15.68 -3.91 0.39
N HIS A 118 16.02 -5.20 0.27
CA HIS A 118 16.86 -5.89 1.28
C HIS A 118 18.22 -5.21 1.42
N ARG A 119 18.91 -4.97 0.30
CA ARG A 119 20.25 -4.35 0.31
C ARG A 119 20.24 -2.99 1.00
N THR A 120 19.21 -2.17 0.72
CA THR A 120 19.10 -0.84 1.32
C THR A 120 18.83 -0.92 2.82
N VAL A 121 17.86 -1.74 3.24
CA VAL A 121 17.52 -1.94 4.65
C VAL A 121 18.72 -2.49 5.42
N ASP A 122 19.43 -3.50 4.88
CA ASP A 122 20.61 -4.10 5.51
C ASP A 122 21.77 -3.07 5.62
N ALA A 123 21.99 -2.24 4.58
CA ALA A 123 23.02 -1.19 4.61
C ALA A 123 22.71 -0.10 5.67
N LEU A 124 21.45 0.33 5.78
CA LEU A 124 21.03 1.29 6.82
C LEU A 124 21.25 0.72 8.23
N ARG A 125 20.94 -0.55 8.46
CA ARG A 125 21.19 -1.22 9.74
C ARG A 125 22.69 -1.29 10.07
N GLN A 126 23.51 -1.64 9.07
CA GLN A 126 24.98 -1.67 9.22
C GLN A 126 25.55 -0.28 9.55
N ALA A 127 24.90 0.78 9.03
CA ALA A 127 25.24 2.17 9.37
C ALA A 127 24.74 2.60 10.77
N GLY A 128 24.07 1.72 11.52
CA GLY A 128 23.58 1.99 12.87
C GLY A 128 22.24 2.72 12.93
N VAL A 129 21.53 2.84 11.81
CA VAL A 129 20.19 3.45 11.76
C VAL A 129 19.16 2.49 12.37
N LYS A 130 18.32 2.98 13.27
CA LYS A 130 17.19 2.22 13.82
C LYS A 130 16.04 2.18 12.82
N LEU A 131 15.45 1.01 12.61
CA LEU A 131 14.44 0.81 11.59
C LEU A 131 13.10 0.32 12.17
N ALA A 132 12.01 0.98 11.79
CA ALA A 132 10.67 0.47 12.02
C ALA A 132 9.93 0.23 10.69
N LEU A 133 9.15 -0.83 10.64
CA LEU A 133 8.18 -1.08 9.58
C LEU A 133 6.81 -0.64 10.09
N VAL A 134 6.16 0.32 9.41
CA VAL A 134 4.88 0.90 9.82
C VAL A 134 3.89 0.79 8.67
N THR A 135 2.98 -0.16 8.76
CA THR A 135 2.10 -0.52 7.64
C THR A 135 0.63 -0.54 8.03
N ASN A 136 -0.22 -0.03 7.13
CA ASN A 136 -1.66 -0.12 7.26
C ASN A 136 -2.17 -1.48 6.75
N GLY A 137 -3.30 -1.93 7.30
CA GLY A 137 -4.00 -3.14 6.87
C GLY A 137 -4.15 -4.22 7.95
N ALA A 138 -4.78 -5.32 7.57
CA ALA A 138 -5.06 -6.45 8.45
C ALA A 138 -3.78 -7.18 8.90
N SER A 139 -3.72 -7.55 10.18
CA SER A 139 -2.56 -8.25 10.76
C SER A 139 -2.16 -9.49 9.95
N ALA A 140 -3.09 -10.39 9.67
CA ALA A 140 -2.79 -11.62 8.95
C ALA A 140 -2.17 -11.38 7.56
N THR A 141 -2.70 -10.40 6.81
CA THR A 141 -2.20 -10.08 5.47
C THR A 141 -0.79 -9.48 5.52
N GLN A 142 -0.56 -8.53 6.44
CA GLN A 142 0.74 -7.88 6.54
C GLN A 142 1.80 -8.83 7.11
N ARG A 143 1.44 -9.68 8.10
CA ARG A 143 2.34 -10.71 8.63
C ARG A 143 2.74 -11.74 7.57
N ASP A 144 1.81 -12.18 6.70
CA ASP A 144 2.12 -13.08 5.56
C ASP A 144 3.15 -12.45 4.61
N LYS A 145 2.98 -11.17 4.24
CA LYS A 145 3.95 -10.44 3.40
C LYS A 145 5.31 -10.32 4.08
N ILE A 146 5.34 -9.92 5.35
CA ILE A 146 6.57 -9.74 6.13
C ILE A 146 7.35 -11.05 6.22
N ALA A 147 6.65 -12.17 6.48
CA ALA A 147 7.26 -13.49 6.53
C ALA A 147 7.75 -13.96 5.16
N ARG A 148 6.90 -13.85 4.13
CA ARG A 148 7.20 -14.29 2.75
C ARG A 148 8.43 -13.60 2.17
N PHE A 149 8.66 -12.33 2.51
CA PHE A 149 9.78 -11.54 2.01
C PHE A 149 10.91 -11.37 3.03
N ASP A 150 10.92 -12.20 4.07
CA ASP A 150 12.02 -12.26 5.05
C ASP A 150 12.39 -10.88 5.63
N LEU A 151 11.36 -10.10 6.01
CA LEU A 151 11.54 -8.73 6.51
C LEU A 151 11.61 -8.64 8.04
N ALA A 152 11.05 -9.62 8.77
CA ALA A 152 10.83 -9.51 10.21
C ALA A 152 12.10 -9.16 11.01
N HIS A 153 13.22 -9.82 10.73
CA HIS A 153 14.47 -9.64 11.46
C HIS A 153 15.28 -8.42 11.04
N ARG A 154 14.83 -7.70 9.99
CA ARG A 154 15.49 -6.50 9.46
C ARG A 154 15.05 -5.21 10.14
N PHE A 155 14.00 -5.27 10.97
CA PHE A 155 13.43 -4.11 11.65
C PHE A 155 13.52 -4.26 13.16
N ASP A 156 13.88 -3.18 13.86
CA ASP A 156 13.89 -3.11 15.32
C ASP A 156 12.45 -3.08 15.88
N HIS A 157 11.49 -2.58 15.09
CA HIS A 157 10.07 -2.55 15.42
C HIS A 157 9.20 -2.77 14.18
N ILE A 158 8.10 -3.51 14.34
CA ILE A 158 7.08 -3.72 13.32
C ILE A 158 5.74 -3.32 13.91
N GLN A 159 5.06 -2.38 13.24
CA GLN A 159 3.76 -1.88 13.64
C GLN A 159 2.77 -2.04 12.49
N ILE A 160 1.71 -2.78 12.75
CA ILE A 160 0.64 -3.08 11.78
C ILE A 160 -0.66 -2.48 12.31
N GLU A 161 -1.42 -1.78 11.44
CA GLU A 161 -2.69 -1.14 11.80
C GLU A 161 -3.64 -2.11 12.54
N GLY A 162 -3.83 -3.32 12.00
CA GLY A 162 -4.72 -4.32 12.59
C GLY A 162 -4.27 -4.88 13.94
N GLU A 163 -3.05 -4.59 14.39
CA GLU A 163 -2.52 -4.95 15.70
C GLU A 163 -2.50 -3.75 16.65
N PHE A 164 -2.14 -2.59 16.13
CA PHE A 164 -2.05 -1.35 16.91
C PHE A 164 -3.42 -0.69 17.13
N GLY A 165 -4.40 -0.97 16.26
CA GLY A 165 -5.76 -0.41 16.33
C GLY A 165 -5.91 0.95 15.65
N GLN A 166 -4.84 1.54 15.15
CA GLN A 166 -4.85 2.79 14.38
C GLN A 166 -3.86 2.70 13.21
N GLY A 167 -4.21 3.33 12.09
CA GLY A 167 -3.39 3.37 10.88
C GLY A 167 -2.93 4.78 10.53
N LYS A 168 -1.95 4.89 9.66
CA LYS A 168 -1.57 6.15 9.03
C LYS A 168 -2.79 6.74 8.30
N PRO A 169 -3.02 8.04 8.35
CA PRO A 169 -2.14 9.14 8.78
C PRO A 169 -2.29 9.58 10.25
N GLU A 170 -2.89 8.79 11.14
CA GLU A 170 -3.04 9.15 12.54
C GLU A 170 -1.69 9.40 13.21
N LEU A 171 -1.48 10.57 13.83
CA LEU A 171 -0.19 10.98 14.40
C LEU A 171 0.29 10.05 15.52
N ALA A 172 -0.62 9.39 16.22
CA ALA A 172 -0.30 8.41 17.24
C ALA A 172 0.52 7.24 16.71
N VAL A 173 0.30 6.86 15.43
CA VAL A 173 1.03 5.78 14.74
C VAL A 173 2.52 6.05 14.71
N TYR A 174 2.90 7.24 14.26
CA TYR A 174 4.33 7.64 14.14
C TYR A 174 4.96 7.86 15.52
N ARG A 175 4.24 8.52 16.47
CA ARG A 175 4.73 8.71 17.84
C ARG A 175 5.03 7.39 18.53
N HIS A 176 4.17 6.39 18.35
CA HIS A 176 4.37 5.06 18.95
C HIS A 176 5.62 4.39 18.36
N ALA A 177 5.77 4.39 17.03
CA ALA A 177 6.95 3.80 16.37
C ALA A 177 8.25 4.50 16.80
N LEU A 178 8.26 5.84 16.85
CA LEU A 178 9.41 6.63 17.35
C LEU A 178 9.76 6.28 18.79
N GLY A 179 8.73 6.16 19.66
CA GLY A 179 8.93 5.75 21.07
C GLY A 179 9.54 4.35 21.19
N LYS A 180 9.15 3.41 20.32
CA LYS A 180 9.74 2.06 20.28
C LYS A 180 11.22 2.08 19.84
N LEU A 181 11.59 3.01 18.96
CA LEU A 181 12.97 3.18 18.52
C LEU A 181 13.81 4.06 19.46
N GLY A 182 13.19 4.73 20.44
CA GLY A 182 13.88 5.71 21.31
C GLY A 182 14.46 6.89 20.55
N CYS A 183 13.70 7.44 19.58
CA CYS A 183 14.16 8.48 18.68
C CYS A 183 13.17 9.66 18.66
N GLU A 184 13.72 10.89 18.62
CA GLU A 184 12.93 12.09 18.43
C GLU A 184 12.52 12.26 16.96
N ALA A 185 11.39 12.93 16.74
CA ALA A 185 10.86 13.12 15.38
C ALA A 185 11.80 13.85 14.44
N CYS A 186 12.52 14.88 14.93
CA CYS A 186 13.46 15.67 14.14
C CYS A 186 14.68 14.87 13.65
N ASP A 187 14.99 13.74 14.29
CA ASP A 187 16.09 12.85 13.94
C ASP A 187 15.63 11.62 13.13
N ALA A 188 14.38 11.64 12.67
CA ALA A 188 13.79 10.50 11.98
C ALA A 188 13.24 10.85 10.59
N TRP A 189 13.30 9.85 9.69
CA TRP A 189 12.64 9.91 8.39
C TRP A 189 11.44 8.98 8.36
N MET A 190 10.41 9.33 7.59
CA MET A 190 9.37 8.42 7.11
C MET A 190 9.53 8.25 5.61
N VAL A 191 9.57 7.01 5.13
CA VAL A 191 9.78 6.65 3.72
C VAL A 191 8.60 5.86 3.22
N GLY A 192 7.98 6.30 2.13
CA GLY A 192 6.89 5.56 1.47
C GLY A 192 6.32 6.25 0.24
N ASP A 193 5.35 5.58 -0.39
CA ASP A 193 4.75 5.97 -1.67
C ASP A 193 3.47 6.82 -1.53
N ASN A 194 2.80 6.75 -0.39
CA ASN A 194 1.58 7.53 -0.16
C ASN A 194 1.91 8.91 0.39
N TYR A 195 1.63 9.95 -0.41
CA TYR A 195 2.04 11.32 -0.10
C TYR A 195 1.51 11.85 1.24
N GLU A 196 0.22 11.62 1.54
CA GLU A 196 -0.38 12.08 2.80
C GLU A 196 0.21 11.35 4.01
N TRP A 197 0.44 10.04 3.86
CA TRP A 197 0.86 9.19 4.99
C TRP A 197 2.36 9.25 5.26
N GLU A 198 3.19 9.44 4.23
CA GLU A 198 4.65 9.38 4.36
C GLU A 198 5.33 10.75 4.26
N VAL A 199 4.59 11.78 3.81
CA VAL A 199 5.13 13.14 3.74
C VAL A 199 4.37 14.10 4.64
N VAL A 200 3.07 14.32 4.38
CA VAL A 200 2.30 15.38 5.06
C VAL A 200 2.12 15.09 6.56
N ALA A 201 1.67 13.88 6.91
CA ALA A 201 1.38 13.54 8.30
C ALA A 201 2.65 13.49 9.18
N PRO A 202 3.76 12.81 8.81
CA PRO A 202 4.96 12.79 9.64
C PRO A 202 5.61 14.16 9.77
N GLN A 203 5.56 15.02 8.76
CA GLN A 203 6.09 16.39 8.85
C GLN A 203 5.35 17.24 9.90
N LYS A 204 4.06 16.97 10.20
CA LYS A 204 3.35 17.62 11.31
C LYS A 204 3.99 17.33 12.69
N LEU A 205 4.78 16.26 12.80
CA LEU A 205 5.55 15.92 13.99
C LEU A 205 7.00 16.40 13.96
N GLY A 206 7.45 17.01 12.86
CA GLY A 206 8.84 17.41 12.66
C GLY A 206 9.74 16.34 12.05
N MET A 207 9.20 15.22 11.59
CA MET A 207 9.95 14.20 10.84
C MET A 207 10.30 14.70 9.42
N CYS A 208 11.34 14.12 8.82
CA CYS A 208 11.57 14.26 7.39
C CYS A 208 10.69 13.27 6.62
N GLY A 209 9.81 13.77 5.74
CA GLY A 209 9.05 12.95 4.81
C GLY A 209 9.84 12.69 3.54
N ILE A 210 10.19 11.45 3.27
CA ILE A 210 10.90 11.02 2.06
C ILE A 210 9.89 10.31 1.15
N TRP A 211 9.58 10.95 0.03
CA TRP A 211 8.59 10.39 -0.88
C TRP A 211 9.24 9.43 -1.89
N TYR A 212 8.78 8.19 -1.88
CA TYR A 212 9.19 7.16 -2.82
C TYR A 212 8.26 7.21 -4.04
N ASP A 213 8.79 7.67 -5.18
CA ASP A 213 8.06 7.84 -6.44
C ASP A 213 8.73 7.04 -7.59
N PRO A 214 8.65 5.70 -7.56
CA PRO A 214 9.31 4.85 -8.56
C PRO A 214 8.71 4.96 -9.97
N PHE A 215 7.52 5.56 -10.10
CA PHE A 215 6.81 5.71 -11.36
C PHE A 215 6.84 7.15 -11.91
N GLU A 216 7.54 8.06 -11.22
CA GLU A 216 7.66 9.47 -11.62
C GLU A 216 6.30 10.16 -11.79
N ALA A 217 5.36 9.86 -10.89
CA ALA A 217 4.04 10.46 -10.90
C ALA A 217 4.06 11.97 -10.64
N GLY A 218 5.10 12.44 -9.96
CA GLY A 218 5.29 13.85 -9.60
C GLY A 218 4.51 14.26 -8.36
N VAL A 219 4.97 15.32 -7.69
CA VAL A 219 4.31 15.85 -6.49
C VAL A 219 2.89 16.27 -6.83
N PRO A 220 1.86 15.81 -6.07
CA PRO A 220 0.47 16.21 -6.30
C PRO A 220 0.31 17.72 -6.31
N ALA A 221 -0.43 18.26 -7.29
CA ALA A 221 -0.65 19.71 -7.40
C ALA A 221 -1.35 20.31 -6.16
N THR A 222 -2.09 19.49 -5.41
CA THR A 222 -2.80 19.86 -4.17
C THR A 222 -2.00 19.54 -2.91
N ALA A 223 -0.69 19.24 -3.04
CA ALA A 223 0.14 18.83 -1.91
C ALA A 223 0.20 19.92 -0.82
N ALA A 224 -0.19 19.58 0.40
CA ALA A 224 -0.20 20.48 1.55
C ALA A 224 1.20 20.77 2.11
N ALA A 225 2.20 19.97 1.76
CA ALA A 225 3.57 20.12 2.20
C ALA A 225 4.52 19.64 1.08
N LYS A 226 5.79 20.06 1.10
CA LYS A 226 6.80 19.54 0.17
C LYS A 226 7.55 18.38 0.81
N PRO A 227 7.89 17.31 0.06
CA PRO A 227 8.73 16.23 0.61
C PRO A 227 10.12 16.80 0.91
N THR A 228 10.74 16.28 1.96
CA THR A 228 12.13 16.62 2.29
C THR A 228 13.07 16.13 1.19
N ARG A 229 12.76 14.97 0.63
CA ARG A 229 13.45 14.36 -0.52
C ARG A 229 12.47 13.51 -1.32
N VAL A 230 12.66 13.46 -2.63
CA VAL A 230 11.98 12.48 -3.52
C VAL A 230 13.03 11.47 -3.96
N ILE A 231 12.71 10.20 -3.89
CA ILE A 231 13.56 9.11 -4.37
C ILE A 231 12.78 8.22 -5.33
N LYS A 232 13.46 7.68 -6.33
CA LYS A 232 12.89 6.75 -7.33
C LYS A 232 13.32 5.30 -7.08
N ARG A 233 14.40 5.12 -6.34
CA ARG A 233 14.96 3.83 -5.91
C ARG A 233 15.29 3.91 -4.42
N LEU A 234 15.03 2.83 -3.70
CA LEU A 234 15.34 2.77 -2.26
C LEU A 234 16.84 2.96 -1.99
N GLY A 235 17.70 2.46 -2.89
CA GLY A 235 19.16 2.61 -2.77
C GLY A 235 19.63 4.04 -2.65
N GLU A 236 18.88 5.03 -3.13
CA GLU A 236 19.21 6.44 -2.97
C GLU A 236 19.23 6.91 -1.51
N LEU A 237 18.63 6.14 -0.57
CA LEU A 237 18.68 6.46 0.86
C LEU A 237 20.07 6.33 1.46
N VAL A 238 20.97 5.55 0.84
CA VAL A 238 22.34 5.27 1.28
C VAL A 238 23.41 5.86 0.35
N GLU A 239 23.00 6.50 -0.72
CA GLU A 239 23.84 7.29 -1.63
C GLU A 239 23.92 8.75 -1.10
#